data_0216d3f8edb52e390b7e1a0496333e41
#
_entry.id   0216d3f8edb52e390b7e1a0496333e41
#
_cell.length_a   1.000
_cell.length_b   1.000
_cell.length_c   1.000
_cell.angle_alpha   90.00
_cell.angle_beta   90.00
_cell.angle_gamma   90.00
#
_symmetry.space_group_name_H-M   'P 1'
#
loop_
_entity.id
_entity.type
_entity.pdbx_description
1 polymer ?
#
loop_
_entity_poly.entity_id
_entity_poly.type
_entity_poly.pdbx_seq_one_letter_code
_entity_poly.pdbx_strand_id
1 'polypeptide(L)'
;MLSSALSLFVLSKNAFPSFNSWVKYYGKQYPGATERDYRNYVFDTNVEKIFRHNTSPNATWTMAVNKFADLTSSEFKKLYVNEYTPFTQANKTYGIPTSVLPYSVDWTTEGVVTPVKDQGNFSNSWAFSAVAALESSWALKYGALYNISERRFFNSSDLHGNTQAFDWVLTDYYTVPSKSDLALMTVVSERPVAVAVDMHEDVFQFYSGGVMTSVCGTRLNHGVLLVGYGVLNGQEFYKVKNSWGSQWGDKGYMYLGRGPKFGEEGQCGIKIDVSFPKV
;
A
#
# COMPACT_ATOMS: atom_id res chain seq x y z
N MET A 1 10.25 -25.26 -28.53
CA MET A 1 10.33 -24.88 -27.10
C MET A 1 10.53 -23.38 -26.85
N LEU A 2 10.88 -22.57 -27.84
CA LEU A 2 10.97 -21.10 -27.72
C LEU A 2 9.60 -20.36 -27.82
N SER A 3 8.59 -21.01 -28.39
CA SER A 3 7.26 -20.42 -28.59
C SER A 3 6.41 -20.32 -27.34
N SER A 4 6.62 -21.19 -26.34
CA SER A 4 5.83 -21.16 -25.07
C SER A 4 6.33 -20.09 -24.09
N ALA A 5 7.61 -19.74 -24.11
CA ALA A 5 8.16 -18.69 -23.28
C ALA A 5 7.70 -17.29 -23.72
N LEU A 6 7.58 -17.07 -25.04
CA LEU A 6 7.07 -15.81 -25.59
C LEU A 6 5.58 -15.60 -25.27
N SER A 7 4.80 -16.68 -25.21
CA SER A 7 3.36 -16.62 -24.88
C SER A 7 3.08 -16.28 -23.42
N LEU A 8 3.95 -16.71 -22.50
CA LEU A 8 3.86 -16.36 -21.07
C LEU A 8 4.29 -14.91 -20.79
N PHE A 9 5.18 -14.35 -21.59
CA PHE A 9 5.58 -12.94 -21.51
C PHE A 9 4.44 -11.97 -21.87
N VAL A 10 3.48 -12.40 -22.69
CA VAL A 10 2.34 -11.59 -23.14
C VAL A 10 1.23 -11.50 -22.05
N LEU A 11 1.26 -12.35 -21.03
CA LEU A 11 0.22 -12.41 -19.99
C LEU A 11 0.44 -11.47 -18.79
N SER A 12 1.57 -10.76 -18.70
CA SER A 12 1.71 -9.69 -17.71
C SER A 12 1.13 -8.39 -18.29
N LYS A 13 0.17 -7.79 -17.62
CA LYS A 13 -0.56 -6.56 -18.04
C LYS A 13 0.35 -5.35 -18.36
N ASN A 14 1.68 -5.44 -18.22
CA ASN A 14 2.66 -4.39 -18.50
C ASN A 14 4.00 -4.99 -18.96
N ALA A 15 4.01 -5.92 -19.90
CA ALA A 15 5.27 -6.43 -20.45
C ALA A 15 5.91 -5.39 -21.37
N PHE A 16 6.91 -4.68 -20.89
CA PHE A 16 7.76 -3.86 -21.73
C PHE A 16 8.77 -4.76 -22.47
N PRO A 17 8.78 -4.77 -23.80
CA PRO A 17 9.66 -5.65 -24.58
C PRO A 17 11.15 -5.29 -24.46
N SER A 18 11.48 -4.09 -23.95
CA SER A 18 12.85 -3.62 -23.78
C SER A 18 12.96 -2.46 -22.80
N PHE A 19 14.16 -2.26 -22.25
CA PHE A 19 14.51 -1.09 -21.44
C PHE A 19 14.16 0.23 -22.16
N ASN A 20 14.46 0.34 -23.47
CA ASN A 20 14.17 1.55 -24.24
C ASN A 20 12.69 1.88 -24.31
N SER A 21 11.82 0.87 -24.52
CA SER A 21 10.37 1.10 -24.51
C SER A 21 9.85 1.50 -23.13
N TRP A 22 10.41 0.91 -22.07
CA TRP A 22 10.09 1.24 -20.70
C TRP A 22 10.54 2.67 -20.33
N VAL A 23 11.78 3.07 -20.68
CA VAL A 23 12.31 4.43 -20.51
C VAL A 23 11.40 5.46 -21.18
N LYS A 24 10.99 5.19 -22.43
CA LYS A 24 10.08 6.07 -23.17
C LYS A 24 8.73 6.20 -22.47
N TYR A 25 8.16 5.09 -22.01
CA TYR A 25 6.84 5.07 -21.36
C TYR A 25 6.81 5.85 -20.05
N TYR A 26 7.84 5.66 -19.19
CA TYR A 26 7.93 6.34 -17.91
C TYR A 26 8.64 7.69 -17.95
N GLY A 27 9.09 8.16 -19.12
CA GLY A 27 9.77 9.45 -19.27
C GLY A 27 11.09 9.53 -18.53
N LYS A 28 11.80 8.40 -18.36
CA LYS A 28 13.04 8.35 -17.58
C LYS A 28 14.18 9.08 -18.31
N GLN A 29 15.00 9.80 -17.54
CA GLN A 29 16.19 10.50 -18.01
C GLN A 29 17.37 10.16 -17.12
N TYR A 30 18.55 9.97 -17.71
CA TYR A 30 19.78 9.61 -16.99
C TYR A 30 20.90 10.57 -17.36
N PRO A 31 21.77 10.96 -16.39
CA PRO A 31 22.90 11.84 -16.65
C PRO A 31 24.04 11.07 -17.35
N GLY A 32 23.96 10.94 -18.67
CA GLY A 32 25.01 10.31 -19.47
C GLY A 32 24.85 8.80 -19.72
N ALA A 33 25.75 8.27 -20.55
CA ALA A 33 25.66 6.88 -21.05
C ALA A 33 25.95 5.85 -19.94
N THR A 34 26.94 6.09 -19.10
CA THR A 34 27.34 5.17 -18.02
C THR A 34 26.19 4.89 -17.05
N GLU A 35 25.49 5.92 -16.60
CA GLU A 35 24.33 5.74 -15.72
C GLU A 35 23.20 5.01 -16.46
N ARG A 36 22.95 5.35 -17.70
CA ARG A 36 21.93 4.69 -18.52
C ARG A 36 22.23 3.19 -18.68
N ASP A 37 23.49 2.83 -18.95
CA ASP A 37 23.90 1.42 -19.10
C ASP A 37 23.73 0.65 -17.78
N TYR A 38 24.09 1.27 -16.65
CA TYR A 38 23.85 0.71 -15.33
C TYR A 38 22.35 0.50 -15.06
N ARG A 39 21.50 1.46 -15.38
CA ARG A 39 20.04 1.34 -15.22
C ARG A 39 19.42 0.28 -16.13
N ASN A 40 19.97 0.10 -17.32
CA ASN A 40 19.57 -1.00 -18.19
C ASN A 40 19.91 -2.35 -17.56
N TYR A 41 21.13 -2.51 -17.01
CA TYR A 41 21.52 -3.71 -16.31
C TYR A 41 20.62 -4.03 -15.10
N VAL A 42 20.28 -3.00 -14.29
CA VAL A 42 19.36 -3.14 -13.16
C VAL A 42 17.95 -3.53 -13.63
N PHE A 43 17.47 -2.92 -14.70
CA PHE A 43 16.18 -3.25 -15.30
C PHE A 43 16.12 -4.72 -15.73
N ASP A 44 17.11 -5.20 -16.48
CA ASP A 44 17.17 -6.59 -16.96
C ASP A 44 17.22 -7.59 -15.79
N THR A 45 17.98 -7.28 -14.74
CA THR A 45 18.04 -8.07 -13.50
C THR A 45 16.68 -8.15 -12.82
N ASN A 46 15.95 -7.04 -12.76
CA ASN A 46 14.62 -6.99 -12.16
C ASN A 46 13.57 -7.72 -13.01
N VAL A 47 13.65 -7.63 -14.34
CA VAL A 47 12.79 -8.40 -15.26
C VAL A 47 13.00 -9.90 -15.06
N GLU A 48 14.23 -10.35 -14.91
CA GLU A 48 14.52 -11.76 -14.61
C GLU A 48 13.96 -12.20 -13.26
N LYS A 49 14.06 -11.37 -12.22
CA LYS A 49 13.47 -11.63 -10.90
C LYS A 49 11.94 -11.78 -11.00
N ILE A 50 11.26 -10.88 -11.71
CA ILE A 50 9.83 -10.93 -11.96
C ILE A 50 9.44 -12.22 -12.69
N PHE A 51 10.18 -12.58 -13.73
CA PHE A 51 9.93 -13.80 -14.49
C PHE A 51 10.05 -15.05 -13.62
N ARG A 52 11.14 -15.17 -12.84
CA ARG A 52 11.35 -16.31 -11.93
C ARG A 52 10.23 -16.46 -10.90
N HIS A 53 9.75 -15.34 -10.34
CA HIS A 53 8.63 -15.36 -9.40
C HIS A 53 7.35 -15.84 -10.06
N ASN A 54 6.99 -15.26 -11.22
CA ASN A 54 5.73 -15.57 -11.91
C ASN A 54 5.69 -16.98 -12.50
N THR A 55 6.83 -17.61 -12.73
CA THR A 55 6.92 -19.00 -13.19
C THR A 55 6.99 -20.02 -12.07
N SER A 56 7.06 -19.57 -10.82
CA SER A 56 7.01 -20.45 -9.66
C SER A 56 5.64 -21.16 -9.54
N PRO A 57 5.59 -22.49 -9.42
CA PRO A 57 4.32 -23.24 -9.40
C PRO A 57 3.46 -22.94 -8.16
N ASN A 58 4.05 -22.38 -7.11
CA ASN A 58 3.36 -22.07 -5.84
C ASN A 58 3.07 -20.58 -5.65
N ALA A 59 3.21 -19.76 -6.68
CA ALA A 59 2.96 -18.33 -6.58
C ALA A 59 1.46 -18.05 -6.41
N THR A 60 1.05 -17.50 -5.27
CA THR A 60 -0.31 -17.06 -4.97
C THR A 60 -0.58 -15.61 -5.40
N TRP A 61 0.47 -14.92 -5.82
CA TRP A 61 0.48 -13.53 -6.25
C TRP A 61 1.47 -13.32 -7.40
N THR A 62 1.41 -12.18 -8.05
CA THR A 62 2.19 -11.89 -9.26
C THR A 62 3.05 -10.64 -9.09
N MET A 63 4.12 -10.56 -9.88
CA MET A 63 4.95 -9.38 -10.09
C MET A 63 4.77 -8.83 -11.50
N ALA A 64 4.96 -7.51 -11.67
CA ALA A 64 5.05 -6.87 -12.99
C ALA A 64 6.12 -5.79 -13.01
N VAL A 65 6.64 -5.52 -14.20
CA VAL A 65 7.49 -4.37 -14.46
C VAL A 65 6.68 -3.09 -14.25
N ASN A 66 7.19 -2.19 -13.41
CA ASN A 66 6.56 -0.93 -13.08
C ASN A 66 7.58 0.23 -13.11
N LYS A 67 7.20 1.42 -12.64
CA LYS A 67 8.06 2.60 -12.64
C LYS A 67 9.36 2.49 -11.83
N PHE A 68 9.51 1.44 -11.02
CA PHE A 68 10.68 1.18 -10.18
C PHE A 68 11.69 0.19 -10.79
N ALA A 69 11.49 -0.22 -12.04
CA ALA A 69 12.26 -1.31 -12.62
C ALA A 69 13.75 -0.96 -12.86
N ASP A 70 14.12 0.32 -12.85
CA ASP A 70 15.50 0.80 -12.92
C ASP A 70 16.17 1.00 -11.55
N LEU A 71 15.47 0.69 -10.46
CA LEU A 71 16.00 0.78 -9.11
C LEU A 71 16.43 -0.59 -8.59
N THR A 72 17.61 -0.64 -7.96
CA THR A 72 17.94 -1.78 -7.10
C THR A 72 17.00 -1.84 -5.90
N SER A 73 16.85 -3.01 -5.27
CA SER A 73 16.06 -3.15 -4.05
C SER A 73 16.53 -2.22 -2.93
N SER A 74 17.84 -1.98 -2.81
CA SER A 74 18.39 -1.07 -1.81
C SER A 74 18.01 0.39 -2.09
N GLU A 75 18.08 0.84 -3.34
CA GLU A 75 17.64 2.19 -3.73
C GLU A 75 16.14 2.35 -3.53
N PHE A 76 15.34 1.36 -3.91
CA PHE A 76 13.90 1.38 -3.70
C PHE A 76 13.55 1.53 -2.22
N LYS A 77 14.14 0.70 -1.35
CA LYS A 77 13.92 0.79 0.10
C LYS A 77 14.29 2.17 0.64
N LYS A 78 15.44 2.69 0.27
CA LYS A 78 15.90 4.01 0.72
C LYS A 78 14.96 5.16 0.32
N LEU A 79 14.29 5.05 -0.83
CA LEU A 79 13.42 6.10 -1.36
C LEU A 79 11.96 5.99 -0.93
N TYR A 80 11.46 4.77 -0.72
CA TYR A 80 10.02 4.52 -0.58
C TYR A 80 9.62 3.84 0.73
N VAL A 81 10.59 3.28 1.47
CA VAL A 81 10.35 2.55 2.72
C VAL A 81 11.22 3.14 3.83
N ASN A 82 10.61 3.65 4.89
CA ASN A 82 11.34 4.35 5.96
C ASN A 82 11.29 3.64 7.29
N GLU A 83 12.12 4.11 8.22
CA GLU A 83 11.89 3.81 9.63
C GLU A 83 10.55 4.44 10.05
N TYR A 84 9.70 3.63 10.63
CA TYR A 84 8.41 4.03 11.18
C TYR A 84 8.54 4.14 12.70
N THR A 85 8.12 5.28 13.22
CA THR A 85 7.95 5.42 14.66
C THR A 85 6.46 5.17 14.95
N PRO A 86 6.12 4.12 15.72
CA PRO A 86 4.73 3.86 16.09
C PRO A 86 4.08 5.09 16.70
N PHE A 87 2.81 5.31 16.41
CA PHE A 87 2.06 6.36 17.10
C PHE A 87 2.13 6.12 18.61
N THR A 88 2.44 7.15 19.37
CA THR A 88 2.28 7.10 20.82
C THR A 88 0.83 6.72 21.11
N GLN A 89 0.62 5.79 22.04
CA GLN A 89 -0.71 5.25 22.34
C GLN A 89 -1.72 6.39 22.48
N ALA A 90 -2.80 6.30 21.70
CA ALA A 90 -3.93 7.20 21.88
C ALA A 90 -4.48 7.03 23.29
N ASN A 91 -5.00 8.12 23.86
CA ASN A 91 -5.69 8.06 25.15
C ASN A 91 -6.99 7.26 25.10
N LYS A 92 -7.39 6.80 23.90
CA LYS A 92 -8.64 6.08 23.65
C LYS A 92 -8.43 4.84 22.78
N THR A 93 -8.81 3.71 23.36
CA THR A 93 -8.85 2.43 22.62
C THR A 93 -10.27 2.18 22.13
N TYR A 94 -10.40 1.78 20.86
CA TYR A 94 -11.68 1.41 20.29
C TYR A 94 -12.24 0.16 20.97
N GLY A 95 -13.47 0.29 21.50
CA GLY A 95 -14.22 -0.85 22.08
C GLY A 95 -14.76 -1.74 20.96
N ILE A 96 -14.53 -3.05 21.03
CA ILE A 96 -14.98 -4.00 20.02
C ILE A 96 -16.46 -4.33 20.30
N PRO A 97 -17.40 -3.93 19.40
CA PRO A 97 -18.78 -4.35 19.54
C PRO A 97 -18.95 -5.85 19.21
N THR A 98 -19.95 -6.48 19.82
CA THR A 98 -20.31 -7.91 19.61
C THR A 98 -21.21 -8.10 18.39
N SER A 99 -20.87 -7.52 17.26
CA SER A 99 -21.65 -7.64 16.03
C SER A 99 -21.18 -8.84 15.18
N VAL A 100 -22.10 -9.42 14.40
CA VAL A 100 -21.74 -10.41 13.38
C VAL A 100 -21.02 -9.69 12.25
N LEU A 101 -19.80 -10.09 11.96
CA LEU A 101 -19.00 -9.50 10.90
C LEU A 101 -19.48 -9.91 9.50
N PRO A 102 -19.52 -8.99 8.51
CA PRO A 102 -19.78 -9.37 7.14
C PRO A 102 -18.66 -10.28 6.61
N TYR A 103 -19.03 -11.15 5.64
CA TYR A 103 -18.06 -12.05 4.99
C TYR A 103 -16.94 -11.32 4.27
N SER A 104 -17.26 -10.19 3.67
CA SER A 104 -16.30 -9.31 2.97
C SER A 104 -16.70 -7.85 3.09
N VAL A 105 -15.70 -6.98 3.01
CA VAL A 105 -15.85 -5.51 2.99
C VAL A 105 -14.93 -4.94 1.92
N ASP A 106 -15.41 -4.00 1.13
CA ASP A 106 -14.62 -3.24 0.16
C ASP A 106 -15.10 -1.80 0.05
N TRP A 107 -14.47 -0.91 0.81
CA TRP A 107 -14.78 0.51 0.83
C TRP A 107 -14.45 1.25 -0.47
N THR A 108 -13.70 0.63 -1.37
CA THR A 108 -13.36 1.25 -2.66
C THR A 108 -14.55 1.36 -3.60
N THR A 109 -15.64 0.64 -3.31
CA THR A 109 -16.91 0.67 -4.07
C THR A 109 -17.96 1.60 -3.46
N GLU A 110 -17.73 2.10 -2.24
CA GLU A 110 -18.73 2.85 -1.45
C GLU A 110 -18.58 4.38 -1.59
N GLY A 111 -17.69 4.86 -2.46
CA GLY A 111 -17.50 6.29 -2.69
C GLY A 111 -16.87 7.08 -1.53
N VAL A 112 -16.25 6.39 -0.57
CA VAL A 112 -15.61 7.00 0.61
C VAL A 112 -14.08 6.92 0.58
N VAL A 113 -13.50 6.36 -0.47
CA VAL A 113 -12.05 6.25 -0.67
C VAL A 113 -11.62 7.07 -1.88
N THR A 114 -10.72 8.02 -1.67
CA THR A 114 -10.16 8.85 -2.76
C THR A 114 -9.32 8.03 -3.72
N PRO A 115 -9.07 8.52 -4.96
CA PRO A 115 -8.14 7.88 -5.88
C PRO A 115 -6.76 7.62 -5.26
N VAL A 116 -6.06 6.61 -5.78
CA VAL A 116 -4.69 6.29 -5.34
C VAL A 116 -3.76 7.44 -5.66
N LYS A 117 -3.00 7.87 -4.67
CA LYS A 117 -2.01 8.94 -4.75
C LYS A 117 -0.59 8.40 -4.94
N ASP A 118 0.34 9.28 -5.26
CA ASP A 118 1.76 8.97 -5.42
C ASP A 118 2.60 9.88 -4.53
N GLN A 119 3.25 9.29 -3.52
CA GLN A 119 4.12 10.00 -2.59
C GLN A 119 5.45 10.47 -3.23
N GLY A 120 5.73 10.04 -4.48
CA GLY A 120 7.02 10.28 -5.11
C GLY A 120 8.15 9.59 -4.37
N ASN A 121 9.33 10.19 -4.39
CA ASN A 121 10.52 9.70 -3.67
C ASN A 121 10.67 10.27 -2.25
N PHE A 122 9.56 10.72 -1.66
CA PHE A 122 9.53 11.21 -0.29
C PHE A 122 9.04 10.11 0.66
N SER A 123 9.75 9.97 1.71
CA SER A 123 9.55 8.96 2.72
C SER A 123 8.47 9.37 3.75
N ASN A 124 7.26 9.64 3.30
CA ASN A 124 6.15 10.18 4.10
C ASN A 124 4.85 9.37 3.99
N SER A 125 4.94 8.06 3.80
CA SER A 125 3.77 7.16 3.68
C SER A 125 2.81 7.27 4.87
N TRP A 126 3.32 7.53 6.08
CA TRP A 126 2.53 7.77 7.28
C TRP A 126 1.54 8.94 7.11
N ALA A 127 1.97 10.00 6.42
CA ALA A 127 1.13 11.15 6.13
C ALA A 127 0.00 10.79 5.14
N PHE A 128 0.34 10.03 4.09
CA PHE A 128 -0.64 9.54 3.12
C PHE A 128 -1.68 8.62 3.76
N SER A 129 -1.25 7.72 4.63
CA SER A 129 -2.14 6.82 5.37
C SER A 129 -3.09 7.59 6.29
N ALA A 130 -2.58 8.53 7.08
CA ALA A 130 -3.37 9.34 8.01
C ALA A 130 -4.39 10.23 7.28
N VAL A 131 -3.95 10.92 6.20
CA VAL A 131 -4.84 11.75 5.38
C VAL A 131 -5.93 10.90 4.71
N ALA A 132 -5.60 9.75 4.15
CA ALA A 132 -6.58 8.87 3.53
C ALA A 132 -7.62 8.34 4.54
N ALA A 133 -7.22 8.04 5.78
CA ALA A 133 -8.16 7.68 6.85
C ALA A 133 -9.08 8.86 7.24
N LEU A 134 -8.55 10.09 7.24
CA LEU A 134 -9.31 11.30 7.50
C LEU A 134 -10.33 11.57 6.38
N GLU A 135 -9.92 11.49 5.12
CA GLU A 135 -10.79 11.63 3.93
C GLU A 135 -11.99 10.67 4.02
N SER A 136 -11.71 9.40 4.33
CA SER A 136 -12.75 8.38 4.46
C SER A 136 -13.67 8.60 5.67
N SER A 137 -13.11 8.96 6.83
CA SER A 137 -13.91 9.25 8.03
C SER A 137 -14.82 10.46 7.84
N TRP A 138 -14.35 11.48 7.13
CA TRP A 138 -15.14 12.64 6.76
C TRP A 138 -16.27 12.28 5.80
N ALA A 139 -15.95 11.52 4.74
CA ALA A 139 -16.96 11.10 3.77
C ALA A 139 -18.07 10.27 4.42
N LEU A 140 -17.73 9.37 5.34
CA LEU A 140 -18.71 8.58 6.09
C LEU A 140 -19.60 9.43 7.00
N LYS A 141 -19.04 10.47 7.62
CA LYS A 141 -19.79 11.31 8.55
C LYS A 141 -20.66 12.36 7.86
N TYR A 142 -20.14 12.98 6.81
CA TYR A 142 -20.76 14.16 6.19
C TYR A 142 -21.27 13.91 4.76
N GLY A 143 -21.06 12.71 4.19
CA GLY A 143 -21.51 12.36 2.85
C GLY A 143 -20.75 13.05 1.72
N ALA A 144 -19.60 13.65 1.99
CA ALA A 144 -18.80 14.38 1.01
C ALA A 144 -17.34 13.92 1.04
N LEU A 145 -16.86 13.37 -0.09
CA LEU A 145 -15.48 12.92 -0.24
C LEU A 145 -14.61 14.05 -0.80
N TYR A 146 -13.57 14.40 -0.08
CA TYR A 146 -12.59 15.41 -0.51
C TYR A 146 -11.23 14.78 -0.68
N ASN A 147 -10.48 15.29 -1.65
CA ASN A 147 -9.08 14.92 -1.87
C ASN A 147 -8.17 15.96 -1.19
N ILE A 148 -7.63 15.60 -0.03
CA ILE A 148 -6.82 16.47 0.81
C ILE A 148 -5.35 16.38 0.38
N SER A 149 -4.66 17.52 0.38
CA SER A 149 -3.21 17.55 0.13
C SER A 149 -2.45 17.21 1.42
N GLU A 150 -1.67 16.15 1.41
CA GLU A 150 -0.81 15.72 2.52
C GLU A 150 0.19 16.81 2.90
N ARG A 151 0.76 17.50 1.90
CA ARG A 151 1.71 18.59 2.12
C ARG A 151 1.08 19.77 2.86
N ARG A 152 -0.16 20.12 2.56
CA ARG A 152 -0.88 21.18 3.28
C ARG A 152 -1.25 20.76 4.69
N PHE A 153 -1.64 19.51 4.87
CA PHE A 153 -2.05 18.98 6.16
C PHE A 153 -0.89 18.95 7.17
N PHE A 154 0.33 18.66 6.70
CA PHE A 154 1.50 18.51 7.57
C PHE A 154 2.46 19.72 7.61
N ASN A 155 2.28 20.73 6.78
CA ASN A 155 2.95 22.03 6.96
C ASN A 155 2.26 22.80 8.11
N SER A 156 2.50 22.36 9.32
CA SER A 156 1.87 22.87 10.54
C SER A 156 2.16 24.34 10.86
N SER A 157 3.13 24.98 10.21
CA SER A 157 3.33 26.41 10.29
C SER A 157 2.17 27.23 9.69
N ASP A 158 1.38 26.62 8.78
CA ASP A 158 0.21 27.28 8.17
C ASP A 158 -1.10 27.03 8.93
N LEU A 159 -1.12 26.13 9.91
CA LEU A 159 -2.32 25.85 10.73
C LEU A 159 -2.70 27.02 11.67
N HIS A 160 -1.83 28.01 11.84
CA HIS A 160 -2.09 29.16 12.72
C HIS A 160 -2.44 30.45 11.97
N GLY A 161 -2.45 30.48 10.61
CA GLY A 161 -2.55 31.73 9.88
C GLY A 161 -3.64 31.86 8.80
N ASN A 162 -4.22 30.78 8.28
CA ASN A 162 -5.20 30.90 7.20
C ASN A 162 -6.16 29.70 7.14
N THR A 163 -7.08 29.64 8.11
CA THR A 163 -8.05 28.56 8.28
C THR A 163 -9.28 28.67 7.36
N GLN A 164 -9.31 29.53 6.35
CA GLN A 164 -10.48 29.75 5.53
C GLN A 164 -10.81 28.68 4.49
N ALA A 165 -10.03 27.59 4.37
CA ALA A 165 -10.33 26.57 3.37
C ALA A 165 -10.88 25.26 3.94
N PHE A 166 -10.51 24.84 5.14
CA PHE A 166 -10.99 23.58 5.72
C PHE A 166 -10.92 23.62 7.25
N ASP A 167 -12.04 23.89 7.91
CA ASP A 167 -12.22 23.59 9.34
C ASP A 167 -12.33 22.07 9.56
N TRP A 168 -11.30 21.33 9.14
CA TRP A 168 -11.17 19.91 9.45
C TRP A 168 -10.79 19.78 10.91
N VAL A 169 -11.76 19.66 11.77
CA VAL A 169 -11.50 19.44 13.19
C VAL A 169 -11.21 17.96 13.39
N LEU A 170 -9.95 17.59 13.33
CA LEU A 170 -9.48 16.36 13.95
C LEU A 170 -9.64 16.56 15.47
N THR A 171 -10.70 16.04 16.04
CA THR A 171 -10.96 16.21 17.48
C THR A 171 -10.17 15.23 18.32
N ASP A 172 -9.82 14.07 17.76
CA ASP A 172 -9.14 13.00 18.46
C ASP A 172 -8.81 11.85 17.48
N TYR A 173 -8.16 10.80 17.94
CA TYR A 173 -8.01 9.54 17.20
C TYR A 173 -8.15 8.36 18.15
N TYR A 174 -8.53 7.22 17.58
CA TYR A 174 -8.62 5.95 18.29
C TYR A 174 -7.54 5.00 17.81
N THR A 175 -6.98 4.23 18.74
CA THR A 175 -6.20 3.03 18.43
C THR A 175 -7.10 1.80 18.53
N VAL A 176 -6.80 0.80 17.71
CA VAL A 176 -7.49 -0.49 17.71
C VAL A 176 -6.66 -1.48 18.52
N PRO A 177 -7.27 -2.38 19.33
CA PRO A 177 -6.53 -3.43 20.03
C PRO A 177 -5.63 -4.21 19.07
N SER A 178 -4.32 -4.19 19.35
CA SER A 178 -3.33 -4.82 18.48
C SER A 178 -3.43 -6.35 18.53
N LYS A 179 -2.86 -7.03 17.52
CA LYS A 179 -2.75 -8.49 17.41
C LYS A 179 -4.09 -9.24 17.42
N SER A 180 -5.18 -8.58 17.03
CA SER A 180 -6.52 -9.14 17.00
C SER A 180 -7.16 -9.03 15.60
N ASP A 181 -7.35 -10.17 14.93
CA ASP A 181 -8.11 -10.19 13.67
C ASP A 181 -9.56 -9.74 13.90
N LEU A 182 -10.17 -10.13 15.01
CA LEU A 182 -11.53 -9.69 15.34
C LEU A 182 -11.63 -8.19 15.47
N ALA A 183 -10.72 -7.55 16.22
CA ALA A 183 -10.71 -6.11 16.40
C ALA A 183 -10.49 -5.38 15.07
N LEU A 184 -9.53 -5.85 14.27
CA LEU A 184 -9.22 -5.24 12.98
C LEU A 184 -10.37 -5.40 11.98
N MET A 185 -10.94 -6.58 11.85
CA MET A 185 -12.09 -6.81 10.98
C MET A 185 -13.32 -6.02 11.42
N THR A 186 -13.57 -5.90 12.73
CA THR A 186 -14.68 -5.12 13.26
C THR A 186 -14.56 -3.65 12.87
N VAL A 187 -13.41 -3.03 13.13
CA VAL A 187 -13.25 -1.61 12.78
C VAL A 187 -13.30 -1.39 11.26
N VAL A 188 -12.72 -2.30 10.48
CA VAL A 188 -12.75 -2.22 9.00
C VAL A 188 -14.16 -2.45 8.45
N SER A 189 -15.02 -3.20 9.14
CA SER A 189 -16.42 -3.33 8.74
C SER A 189 -17.22 -2.02 8.87
N GLU A 190 -16.73 -1.07 9.67
CA GLU A 190 -17.36 0.23 9.89
C GLU A 190 -16.73 1.37 9.10
N ARG A 191 -15.40 1.28 8.81
CA ARG A 191 -14.64 2.34 8.13
C ARG A 191 -13.27 1.90 7.65
N PRO A 192 -12.66 2.56 6.65
CA PRO A 192 -11.24 2.46 6.37
C PRO A 192 -10.38 2.96 7.54
N VAL A 193 -9.23 2.31 7.78
CA VAL A 193 -8.34 2.65 8.88
C VAL A 193 -6.88 2.74 8.42
N ALA A 194 -6.11 3.62 9.04
CA ALA A 194 -4.68 3.70 8.85
C ALA A 194 -3.99 2.52 9.55
N VAL A 195 -3.09 1.84 8.85
CA VAL A 195 -2.28 0.75 9.38
C VAL A 195 -0.83 0.92 8.99
N ALA A 196 0.08 0.42 9.82
CA ALA A 196 1.49 0.32 9.48
C ALA A 196 1.84 -1.14 9.16
N VAL A 197 2.75 -1.34 8.20
CA VAL A 197 3.19 -2.65 7.73
C VAL A 197 4.71 -2.68 7.54
N ASP A 198 5.29 -3.88 7.55
CA ASP A 198 6.69 -4.12 7.19
C ASP A 198 6.81 -4.38 5.69
N MET A 199 7.40 -3.44 4.96
CA MET A 199 7.66 -3.53 3.52
C MET A 199 9.16 -3.62 3.19
N HIS A 200 9.98 -4.17 4.10
CA HIS A 200 11.41 -4.33 3.86
C HIS A 200 11.76 -5.35 2.78
N GLU A 201 10.87 -6.31 2.51
CA GLU A 201 11.16 -7.34 1.53
C GLU A 201 11.14 -6.80 0.10
N ASP A 202 12.01 -7.33 -0.73
CA ASP A 202 12.18 -6.92 -2.14
C ASP A 202 10.95 -7.21 -3.00
N VAL A 203 10.07 -8.07 -2.51
CA VAL A 203 8.87 -8.50 -3.21
C VAL A 203 7.87 -7.36 -3.44
N PHE A 204 7.84 -6.37 -2.56
CA PHE A 204 6.90 -5.25 -2.65
C PHE A 204 7.17 -4.33 -3.82
N GLN A 205 8.44 -4.19 -4.24
CA GLN A 205 8.81 -3.32 -5.36
C GLN A 205 8.02 -3.63 -6.63
N PHE A 206 7.76 -4.91 -6.90
CA PHE A 206 7.14 -5.38 -8.15
C PHE A 206 5.79 -6.07 -7.97
N TYR A 207 5.23 -6.08 -6.77
CA TYR A 207 3.90 -6.65 -6.57
C TYR A 207 2.89 -6.08 -7.58
N SER A 208 2.06 -6.94 -8.18
CA SER A 208 1.10 -6.53 -9.20
C SER A 208 -0.31 -7.10 -9.01
N GLY A 209 -0.50 -8.11 -8.19
CA GLY A 209 -1.83 -8.67 -7.92
C GLY A 209 -1.78 -10.04 -7.24
N GLY A 210 -2.96 -10.55 -6.87
CA GLY A 210 -3.10 -11.77 -6.09
C GLY A 210 -2.87 -11.56 -4.59
N VAL A 211 -3.12 -12.59 -3.77
CA VAL A 211 -2.95 -12.49 -2.32
C VAL A 211 -1.49 -12.79 -1.97
N MET A 212 -0.79 -11.78 -1.48
CA MET A 212 0.59 -11.92 -1.04
C MET A 212 0.65 -12.71 0.27
N THR A 213 1.33 -13.85 0.20
CA THR A 213 1.51 -14.77 1.33
C THR A 213 3.00 -15.03 1.63
N SER A 214 3.91 -14.29 1.00
CA SER A 214 5.35 -14.40 1.24
C SER A 214 5.71 -14.00 2.66
N VAL A 215 6.81 -14.55 3.15
CA VAL A 215 7.36 -14.15 4.46
C VAL A 215 7.72 -12.67 4.41
N CYS A 216 7.24 -11.93 5.38
CA CYS A 216 7.66 -10.56 5.70
C CYS A 216 7.83 -10.44 7.22
N GLY A 217 8.62 -9.47 7.64
CA GLY A 217 8.83 -9.20 9.07
C GLY A 217 7.66 -8.46 9.70
N THR A 218 7.93 -7.96 10.89
CA THR A 218 6.99 -7.16 11.70
C THR A 218 7.61 -5.83 12.14
N ARG A 219 8.76 -5.47 11.55
CA ARG A 219 9.40 -4.18 11.77
C ARG A 219 8.74 -3.14 10.88
N LEU A 220 7.71 -2.51 11.44
CA LEU A 220 6.88 -1.55 10.71
C LEU A 220 7.73 -0.41 10.12
N ASN A 221 7.46 -0.08 8.85
CA ASN A 221 8.25 0.91 8.11
C ASN A 221 7.46 1.61 7.00
N HIS A 222 6.16 1.30 6.85
CA HIS A 222 5.33 1.89 5.80
C HIS A 222 3.89 2.01 6.26
N GLY A 223 3.29 3.20 6.04
CA GLY A 223 1.89 3.46 6.34
C GLY A 223 1.00 3.25 5.11
N VAL A 224 -0.11 2.54 5.26
CA VAL A 224 -1.12 2.31 4.21
C VAL A 224 -2.54 2.46 4.77
N LEU A 225 -3.54 2.60 3.90
CA LEU A 225 -4.95 2.59 4.31
C LEU A 225 -5.53 1.18 4.10
N LEU A 226 -6.00 0.56 5.16
CA LEU A 226 -6.76 -0.69 5.08
C LEU A 226 -8.20 -0.35 4.70
N VAL A 227 -8.64 -0.85 3.53
CA VAL A 227 -9.94 -0.50 2.91
C VAL A 227 -10.91 -1.67 2.83
N GLY A 228 -10.54 -2.83 3.30
CA GLY A 228 -11.44 -3.98 3.28
C GLY A 228 -10.75 -5.31 3.56
N TYR A 229 -11.55 -6.36 3.52
CA TYR A 229 -11.11 -7.74 3.63
C TYR A 229 -12.07 -8.66 2.88
N GLY A 230 -11.63 -9.86 2.56
CA GLY A 230 -12.44 -10.85 1.85
C GLY A 230 -11.69 -12.14 1.57
N VAL A 231 -12.11 -12.83 0.51
CA VAL A 231 -11.50 -14.06 0.01
C VAL A 231 -11.30 -13.95 -1.50
N LEU A 232 -10.09 -14.23 -1.99
CA LEU A 232 -9.74 -14.28 -3.39
C LEU A 232 -9.11 -15.64 -3.71
N ASN A 233 -9.72 -16.42 -4.61
CA ASN A 233 -9.27 -17.77 -4.97
C ASN A 233 -9.02 -18.68 -3.76
N GLY A 234 -9.90 -18.62 -2.76
CA GLY A 234 -9.80 -19.40 -1.53
C GLY A 234 -8.78 -18.89 -0.50
N GLN A 235 -8.08 -17.79 -0.78
CA GLN A 235 -7.16 -17.14 0.15
C GLN A 235 -7.86 -15.94 0.82
N GLU A 236 -7.92 -15.94 2.14
CA GLU A 236 -8.38 -14.77 2.91
C GLU A 236 -7.36 -13.65 2.83
N PHE A 237 -7.83 -12.40 2.75
CA PHE A 237 -6.97 -11.24 2.60
C PHE A 237 -7.48 -10.01 3.35
N TYR A 238 -6.54 -9.08 3.60
CA TYR A 238 -6.77 -7.66 3.85
C TYR A 238 -6.42 -6.87 2.60
N LYS A 239 -7.30 -5.93 2.15
CA LYS A 239 -7.07 -5.04 1.01
C LYS A 239 -6.56 -3.70 1.50
N VAL A 240 -5.36 -3.34 1.09
CA VAL A 240 -4.73 -2.07 1.45
C VAL A 240 -4.56 -1.16 0.24
N LYS A 241 -4.80 0.14 0.42
CA LYS A 241 -4.51 1.21 -0.53
C LYS A 241 -3.13 1.75 -0.23
N ASN A 242 -2.22 1.69 -1.21
CA ASN A 242 -0.87 2.21 -1.09
C ASN A 242 -0.76 3.62 -1.67
N SER A 243 0.39 4.27 -1.48
CA SER A 243 0.72 5.61 -1.94
C SER A 243 1.85 5.64 -2.99
N TRP A 244 1.99 4.61 -3.80
CA TRP A 244 3.02 4.51 -4.85
C TRP A 244 2.46 4.69 -6.27
N GLY A 245 1.28 5.30 -6.39
CA GLY A 245 0.58 5.52 -7.66
C GLY A 245 -0.23 4.30 -8.14
N SER A 246 -1.19 4.55 -9.02
CA SER A 246 -2.09 3.53 -9.55
C SER A 246 -1.44 2.54 -10.52
N GLN A 247 -0.21 2.79 -10.94
CA GLN A 247 0.56 1.89 -11.83
C GLN A 247 1.36 0.83 -11.04
N TRP A 248 1.38 0.90 -9.71
CA TRP A 248 1.91 -0.12 -8.84
C TRP A 248 0.78 -1.01 -8.31
N GLY A 249 1.09 -2.29 -8.07
CA GLY A 249 0.13 -3.22 -7.49
C GLY A 249 -1.11 -3.46 -8.37
N ASP A 250 -2.20 -3.88 -7.75
CA ASP A 250 -3.50 -3.95 -8.45
C ASP A 250 -4.14 -2.55 -8.43
N LYS A 251 -3.79 -1.73 -9.43
CA LYS A 251 -4.24 -0.32 -9.55
C LYS A 251 -3.95 0.53 -8.30
N GLY A 252 -2.81 0.28 -7.64
CA GLY A 252 -2.39 0.96 -6.43
C GLY A 252 -2.80 0.28 -5.14
N TYR A 253 -3.50 -0.84 -5.22
CA TYR A 253 -3.90 -1.67 -4.09
C TYR A 253 -3.04 -2.93 -3.97
N MET A 254 -3.07 -3.52 -2.78
CA MET A 254 -2.40 -4.77 -2.47
C MET A 254 -3.30 -5.62 -1.57
N TYR A 255 -3.21 -6.95 -1.73
CA TYR A 255 -3.91 -7.91 -0.91
C TYR A 255 -2.89 -8.66 -0.04
N LEU A 256 -2.91 -8.41 1.26
CA LEU A 256 -2.10 -9.11 2.26
C LEU A 256 -2.87 -10.30 2.81
N GLY A 257 -2.22 -11.45 2.95
CA GLY A 257 -2.86 -12.64 3.49
C GLY A 257 -3.42 -12.42 4.90
N ARG A 258 -4.61 -12.99 5.17
CA ARG A 258 -5.29 -12.95 6.47
C ARG A 258 -5.46 -14.36 7.03
N GLY A 259 -5.55 -14.47 8.33
CA GLY A 259 -5.82 -15.70 9.05
C GLY A 259 -4.68 -16.16 9.96
N PRO A 260 -4.89 -17.23 10.75
CA PRO A 260 -4.00 -17.62 11.85
C PRO A 260 -2.60 -18.04 11.40
N LYS A 261 -2.43 -18.48 10.15
CA LYS A 261 -1.11 -18.87 9.60
C LYS A 261 -0.09 -17.73 9.55
N PHE A 262 -0.54 -16.48 9.69
CA PHE A 262 0.32 -15.29 9.67
C PHE A 262 0.66 -14.76 11.07
N GLY A 263 0.40 -15.55 12.12
CA GLY A 263 0.74 -15.20 13.50
C GLY A 263 -0.17 -14.12 14.12
N GLU A 264 0.19 -13.72 15.33
CA GLU A 264 -0.57 -12.71 16.08
C GLU A 264 -0.44 -11.32 15.48
N GLU A 265 0.73 -10.97 14.96
CA GLU A 265 1.00 -9.69 14.32
C GLU A 265 0.33 -9.56 12.94
N GLY A 266 -0.09 -10.67 12.33
CA GLY A 266 -0.63 -10.74 10.97
C GLY A 266 0.44 -10.59 9.90
N GLN A 267 0.04 -10.79 8.65
CA GLN A 267 0.94 -10.65 7.51
C GLN A 267 1.59 -9.27 7.51
N CYS A 268 2.93 -9.23 7.49
CA CYS A 268 3.74 -8.01 7.53
C CYS A 268 3.43 -7.07 8.72
N GLY A 269 2.97 -7.61 9.84
CA GLY A 269 2.68 -6.81 11.03
C GLY A 269 1.42 -5.96 10.97
N ILE A 270 0.52 -6.18 10.02
CA ILE A 270 -0.67 -5.33 9.76
C ILE A 270 -1.59 -5.15 10.98
N LYS A 271 -1.53 -6.05 11.97
CA LYS A 271 -2.34 -5.98 13.19
C LYS A 271 -1.63 -5.27 14.36
N ILE A 272 -0.42 -4.72 14.16
CA ILE A 272 0.37 -4.15 15.27
C ILE A 272 -0.06 -2.72 15.58
N ASP A 273 -0.12 -1.87 14.55
CA ASP A 273 -0.41 -0.44 14.71
C ASP A 273 -1.53 -0.03 13.76
N VAL A 274 -2.69 0.19 14.36
CA VAL A 274 -3.96 0.48 13.68
C VAL A 274 -4.62 1.67 14.34
N SER A 275 -4.97 2.68 13.56
CA SER A 275 -5.63 3.88 14.07
C SER A 275 -6.62 4.48 13.08
N PHE A 276 -7.54 5.28 13.59
CA PHE A 276 -8.45 6.06 12.76
C PHE A 276 -8.83 7.39 13.45
N PRO A 277 -9.07 8.46 12.68
CA PRO A 277 -9.42 9.76 13.23
C PRO A 277 -10.87 9.80 13.70
N LYS A 278 -11.11 10.62 14.71
CA LYS A 278 -12.45 11.08 15.09
C LYS A 278 -12.68 12.45 14.47
N VAL A 279 -13.64 12.55 13.56
CA VAL A 279 -14.05 13.79 12.90
C VAL A 279 -15.36 14.31 13.46
#